data_ca5a3d184e01d8fc42820418f4e88b3a
#
_entry.id   ca5a3d184e01d8fc42820418f4e88b3a
#
_cell.length_a   1.000
_cell.length_b   1.000
_cell.length_c   1.000
_cell.angle_alpha   90.00
_cell.angle_beta   90.00
_cell.angle_gamma   90.00
#
_symmetry.space_group_name_H-M   'P 1'
#
loop_
_entity.id
_entity.type
_entity.pdbx_description
1 polymer ?
#
loop_
_entity_poly.entity_id
_entity_poly.type
_entity_poly.pdbx_seq_one_letter_code
_entity_poly.pdbx_strand_id
1 'polypeptide(L)'
;MLGFIALIGVAALGYVASKPKSTSADVHDVADTSNAGPAQGYLIGKVDAPVKILEYADFECPSCAGFAAVTEPDVRTRIIEPGLANLTYYDFPLTQHRNTLAASNAAACADEQGKFWPMHDRIFQGQEEWNGEATEAPKPFFKRYAGEVGLDVAKWESCYDARKYQKRIGANLADGLRRGVNSTPTFIIGNKMYPGMRNYDELKKLVDSVGKTATPPVATLGSTAPAPKK
;
A
#
# COMPACT_ATOMS: atom_id res chain seq x y z
N MET A 1 -64.77 -13.38 47.99
CA MET A 1 -64.06 -12.48 47.04
C MET A 1 -62.58 -12.82 47.08
N LEU A 2 -62.12 -13.57 46.07
CA LEU A 2 -60.71 -13.99 46.01
C LEU A 2 -59.89 -12.89 45.32
N GLY A 3 -58.86 -12.40 45.98
CA GLY A 3 -57.88 -11.49 45.41
C GLY A 3 -56.74 -12.26 44.79
N PHE A 4 -56.58 -12.12 43.46
CA PHE A 4 -55.41 -12.68 42.75
C PHE A 4 -54.21 -11.74 42.94
N ILE A 5 -53.16 -12.26 43.60
CA ILE A 5 -51.84 -11.58 43.66
C ILE A 5 -51.07 -12.08 42.46
N ALA A 6 -50.86 -11.22 41.45
CA ALA A 6 -49.96 -11.47 40.32
C ALA A 6 -48.52 -11.22 40.75
N LEU A 7 -47.72 -12.28 40.82
CA LEU A 7 -46.27 -12.19 40.98
C LEU A 7 -45.65 -11.81 39.62
N ILE A 8 -45.19 -10.59 39.49
CA ILE A 8 -44.38 -10.14 38.35
C ILE A 8 -42.93 -10.55 38.63
N GLY A 9 -42.52 -11.61 38.00
CA GLY A 9 -41.12 -12.06 37.96
C GLY A 9 -40.30 -11.10 37.06
N VAL A 10 -39.44 -10.30 37.67
CA VAL A 10 -38.47 -9.49 36.95
C VAL A 10 -37.34 -10.41 36.53
N ALA A 11 -37.38 -10.87 35.28
CA ALA A 11 -36.23 -11.49 34.63
C ALA A 11 -35.20 -10.42 34.31
N ALA A 12 -34.20 -10.25 35.17
CA ALA A 12 -33.02 -9.46 34.83
C ALA A 12 -32.23 -10.21 33.76
N LEU A 13 -32.52 -9.91 32.48
CA LEU A 13 -31.62 -10.29 31.41
C LEU A 13 -30.33 -9.48 31.58
N GLY A 14 -29.28 -10.18 32.07
CA GLY A 14 -27.92 -9.67 32.03
C GLY A 14 -27.49 -9.44 30.59
N TYR A 15 -27.63 -8.20 30.12
CA TYR A 15 -27.03 -7.77 28.87
C TYR A 15 -25.51 -7.70 29.08
N VAL A 16 -24.83 -8.82 28.82
CA VAL A 16 -23.39 -8.84 28.71
C VAL A 16 -23.07 -8.09 27.41
N ALA A 17 -22.76 -6.80 27.56
CA ALA A 17 -22.17 -6.02 26.51
C ALA A 17 -20.80 -6.66 26.20
N SER A 18 -20.78 -7.56 25.25
CA SER A 18 -19.54 -8.03 24.61
C SER A 18 -18.94 -6.81 23.92
N LYS A 19 -17.98 -6.15 24.58
CA LYS A 19 -17.12 -5.16 23.93
C LYS A 19 -16.59 -5.82 22.67
N PRO A 20 -16.74 -5.23 21.45
CA PRO A 20 -16.08 -5.77 20.29
C PRO A 20 -14.59 -5.82 20.65
N LYS A 21 -14.02 -7.05 20.64
CA LYS A 21 -12.58 -7.22 20.69
C LYS A 21 -12.06 -6.38 19.52
N SER A 22 -11.31 -5.31 19.81
CA SER A 22 -10.48 -4.66 18.82
C SER A 22 -9.60 -5.78 18.24
N THR A 23 -9.95 -6.24 17.06
CA THR A 23 -9.09 -7.13 16.29
C THR A 23 -7.90 -6.26 15.89
N SER A 24 -6.86 -6.25 16.73
CA SER A 24 -5.54 -5.86 16.25
C SER A 24 -5.33 -6.75 15.03
N ALA A 25 -5.19 -6.11 13.86
CA ALA A 25 -4.96 -6.84 12.62
C ALA A 25 -3.82 -7.82 12.87
N ASP A 26 -4.09 -9.10 12.70
CA ASP A 26 -3.14 -10.15 13.03
C ASP A 26 -1.87 -9.96 12.20
N VAL A 27 -0.72 -10.05 12.87
CA VAL A 27 0.58 -10.02 12.21
C VAL A 27 0.91 -11.43 11.79
N HIS A 28 1.08 -11.67 10.50
CA HIS A 28 1.40 -12.97 9.94
C HIS A 28 2.81 -12.98 9.35
N ASP A 29 3.51 -14.10 9.56
CA ASP A 29 4.73 -14.38 8.81
C ASP A 29 4.35 -14.75 7.38
N VAL A 30 5.03 -14.15 6.39
CA VAL A 30 4.83 -14.49 4.98
C VAL A 30 5.81 -15.57 4.55
N ALA A 31 5.29 -16.58 3.85
CA ALA A 31 6.13 -17.60 3.23
C ALA A 31 7.07 -16.95 2.21
N ASP A 32 8.31 -17.47 2.12
CA ASP A 32 9.20 -17.12 1.03
C ASP A 32 8.58 -17.57 -0.30
N THR A 33 8.22 -16.60 -1.11
CA THR A 33 7.59 -16.80 -2.41
C THR A 33 8.56 -16.44 -3.54
N SER A 34 9.83 -16.81 -3.42
CA SER A 34 10.89 -16.55 -4.41
C SER A 34 10.53 -17.00 -5.83
N ASN A 35 9.55 -17.91 -5.96
CA ASN A 35 8.95 -18.35 -7.23
C ASN A 35 7.68 -17.60 -7.62
N ALA A 36 7.29 -16.53 -6.90
CA ALA A 36 6.20 -15.67 -7.32
C ALA A 36 6.57 -15.04 -8.68
N GLY A 37 5.70 -15.18 -9.68
CA GLY A 37 5.93 -14.58 -11.01
C GLY A 37 6.22 -13.07 -10.90
N PRO A 38 6.66 -12.41 -11.98
CA PRO A 38 7.29 -11.08 -11.92
C PRO A 38 6.29 -9.98 -11.59
N ALA A 39 5.94 -9.86 -10.31
CA ALA A 39 5.29 -8.66 -9.80
C ALA A 39 6.26 -7.48 -9.93
N GLN A 40 5.76 -6.33 -10.36
CA GLN A 40 6.55 -5.13 -10.55
C GLN A 40 5.86 -3.98 -9.83
N GLY A 41 6.37 -3.65 -8.63
CA GLY A 41 5.92 -2.50 -7.87
C GLY A 41 6.62 -1.20 -8.29
N TYR A 42 6.21 -0.13 -7.66
CA TYR A 42 6.75 1.22 -7.89
C TYR A 42 7.56 1.64 -6.68
N LEU A 43 8.87 1.75 -6.88
CA LEU A 43 9.83 2.02 -5.81
C LEU A 43 9.96 3.52 -5.56
N ILE A 44 10.01 3.92 -4.27
CA ILE A 44 10.51 5.20 -3.83
C ILE A 44 11.62 4.99 -2.80
N GLY A 45 12.68 5.78 -2.89
CA GLY A 45 13.87 5.68 -2.05
C GLY A 45 15.01 4.90 -2.70
N LYS A 46 16.04 4.62 -1.91
CA LYS A 46 17.23 3.94 -2.40
C LYS A 46 16.97 2.44 -2.56
N VAL A 47 17.36 1.87 -3.71
CA VAL A 47 17.19 0.44 -4.01
C VAL A 47 17.90 -0.46 -3.00
N ASP A 48 19.02 0.01 -2.46
CA ASP A 48 19.89 -0.69 -1.48
C ASP A 48 19.59 -0.32 -0.02
N ALA A 49 18.49 0.41 0.26
CA ALA A 49 18.08 0.72 1.62
C ALA A 49 17.98 -0.56 2.47
N PRO A 50 18.42 -0.54 3.74
CA PRO A 50 18.53 -1.75 4.58
C PRO A 50 17.18 -2.40 4.89
N VAL A 51 16.10 -1.63 4.91
CA VAL A 51 14.75 -2.12 5.15
C VAL A 51 13.89 -1.91 3.91
N LYS A 52 13.10 -2.93 3.58
CA LYS A 52 12.14 -2.88 2.49
C LYS A 52 10.74 -2.83 3.07
N ILE A 53 9.96 -1.84 2.66
CA ILE A 53 8.53 -1.73 2.95
C ILE A 53 7.80 -2.06 1.65
N LEU A 54 7.05 -3.16 1.62
CA LEU A 54 6.16 -3.47 0.50
C LEU A 54 4.75 -3.06 0.93
N GLU A 55 4.08 -2.27 0.12
CA GLU A 55 2.71 -1.85 0.32
C GLU A 55 1.83 -2.43 -0.78
N TYR A 56 0.84 -3.24 -0.38
CA TYR A 56 -0.23 -3.69 -1.27
C TYR A 56 -1.43 -2.80 -1.02
N ALA A 57 -1.79 -2.03 -2.03
CA ALA A 57 -2.80 -1.00 -1.88
C ALA A 57 -3.74 -0.91 -3.10
N ASP A 58 -4.87 -0.29 -2.87
CA ASP A 58 -5.94 -0.07 -3.83
C ASP A 58 -6.26 1.42 -3.87
N PHE A 59 -6.19 2.02 -5.05
CA PHE A 59 -6.45 3.45 -5.22
C PHE A 59 -7.86 3.88 -4.81
N GLU A 60 -8.83 2.97 -4.84
CA GLU A 60 -10.21 3.28 -4.46
C GLU A 60 -10.50 2.96 -2.97
N CYS A 61 -9.54 2.36 -2.25
CA CYS A 61 -9.69 2.05 -0.83
C CYS A 61 -9.56 3.31 0.04
N PRO A 62 -10.58 3.67 0.86
CA PRO A 62 -10.51 4.86 1.72
C PRO A 62 -9.38 4.81 2.75
N SER A 63 -9.06 3.61 3.28
CA SER A 63 -7.94 3.45 4.23
C SER A 63 -6.57 3.68 3.55
N CYS A 64 -6.44 3.34 2.26
CA CYS A 64 -5.22 3.64 1.48
C CYS A 64 -5.10 5.15 1.25
N ALA A 65 -6.20 5.83 0.90
CA ALA A 65 -6.22 7.29 0.79
C ALA A 65 -5.85 7.97 2.12
N GLY A 66 -6.38 7.46 3.23
CA GLY A 66 -6.02 7.93 4.57
C GLY A 66 -4.53 7.78 4.87
N PHE A 67 -3.92 6.64 4.51
CA PHE A 67 -2.47 6.44 4.65
C PHE A 67 -1.69 7.41 3.77
N ALA A 68 -2.02 7.51 2.49
CA ALA A 68 -1.35 8.40 1.54
C ALA A 68 -1.43 9.89 1.95
N ALA A 69 -2.56 10.32 2.53
CA ALA A 69 -2.76 11.71 2.94
C ALA A 69 -2.11 12.06 4.29
N VAL A 70 -2.10 11.13 5.25
CA VAL A 70 -1.77 11.44 6.66
C VAL A 70 -0.41 10.87 7.07
N THR A 71 -0.08 9.65 6.66
CA THR A 71 1.11 8.96 7.18
C THR A 71 2.26 8.95 6.19
N GLU A 72 1.98 8.71 4.92
CA GLU A 72 3.01 8.53 3.90
C GLU A 72 3.92 9.75 3.72
N PRO A 73 3.45 11.02 3.81
CA PRO A 73 4.34 12.18 3.73
C PRO A 73 5.44 12.16 4.80
N ASP A 74 5.11 11.81 6.05
CA ASP A 74 6.10 11.66 7.12
C ASP A 74 7.01 10.45 6.88
N VAL A 75 6.48 9.33 6.34
CA VAL A 75 7.30 8.16 5.97
C VAL A 75 8.29 8.53 4.89
N ARG A 76 7.88 9.26 3.85
CA ARG A 76 8.78 9.71 2.78
C ARG A 76 9.90 10.59 3.30
N THR A 77 9.57 11.63 4.07
CA THR A 77 10.55 12.62 4.53
C THR A 77 11.45 12.12 5.66
N ARG A 78 10.95 11.28 6.55
CA ARG A 78 11.64 10.92 7.80
C ARG A 78 12.18 9.48 7.83
N ILE A 79 11.80 8.63 6.87
CA ILE A 79 12.26 7.25 6.74
C ILE A 79 12.93 6.99 5.40
N ILE A 80 12.27 7.38 4.29
CA ILE A 80 12.73 7.04 2.94
C ILE A 80 13.88 7.97 2.50
N GLU A 81 13.72 9.29 2.60
CA GLU A 81 14.74 10.27 2.20
C GLU A 81 16.05 10.09 2.97
N PRO A 82 16.07 9.84 4.31
CA PRO A 82 17.27 9.50 5.02
C PRO A 82 17.89 8.16 4.62
N GLY A 83 17.15 7.32 3.90
CA GLY A 83 17.61 6.00 3.44
C GLY A 83 17.53 4.90 4.49
N LEU A 84 16.68 5.06 5.52
CA LEU A 84 16.45 4.04 6.55
C LEU A 84 15.67 2.85 5.97
N ALA A 85 14.76 3.14 5.05
CA ALA A 85 14.01 2.15 4.28
C ALA A 85 13.76 2.65 2.87
N ASN A 86 13.26 1.77 2.01
CA ASN A 86 12.54 2.15 0.81
C ASN A 86 11.10 1.62 0.89
N LEU A 87 10.23 2.16 0.04
CA LEU A 87 8.85 1.71 -0.08
C LEU A 87 8.58 1.31 -1.52
N THR A 88 7.92 0.16 -1.70
CA THR A 88 7.46 -0.31 -3.00
C THR A 88 5.95 -0.49 -2.96
N TYR A 89 5.25 0.29 -3.76
CA TYR A 89 3.81 0.18 -3.94
C TYR A 89 3.49 -0.94 -4.94
N TYR A 90 2.53 -1.81 -4.58
CA TYR A 90 1.98 -2.86 -5.43
C TYR A 90 0.47 -2.70 -5.56
N ASP A 91 -0.03 -2.70 -6.78
CA ASP A 91 -1.47 -2.70 -7.03
C ASP A 91 -2.13 -3.95 -6.45
N PHE A 92 -3.15 -3.76 -5.63
CA PHE A 92 -3.98 -4.82 -5.09
C PHE A 92 -5.46 -4.46 -5.21
N PRO A 93 -6.00 -4.42 -6.46
CA PRO A 93 -7.38 -4.02 -6.72
C PRO A 93 -8.37 -4.98 -6.08
N LEU A 94 -9.26 -4.44 -5.24
CA LEU A 94 -10.32 -5.21 -4.59
C LEU A 94 -11.55 -5.28 -5.50
N THR A 95 -12.22 -6.43 -5.52
CA THR A 95 -13.32 -6.69 -6.45
C THR A 95 -14.54 -5.81 -6.24
N GLN A 96 -14.75 -5.29 -5.03
CA GLN A 96 -15.85 -4.38 -4.71
C GLN A 96 -15.60 -2.94 -5.18
N HIS A 97 -14.38 -2.60 -5.58
CA HIS A 97 -13.99 -1.27 -6.03
C HIS A 97 -14.06 -1.18 -7.56
N ARG A 98 -15.08 -0.48 -8.05
CA ARG A 98 -15.43 -0.42 -9.48
C ARG A 98 -14.32 0.20 -10.34
N ASN A 99 -13.73 1.30 -9.86
CA ASN A 99 -12.81 2.13 -10.63
C ASN A 99 -11.33 1.87 -10.33
N THR A 100 -11.02 0.95 -9.41
CA THR A 100 -9.65 0.70 -8.95
C THR A 100 -8.71 0.27 -10.09
N LEU A 101 -9.16 -0.61 -11.01
CA LEU A 101 -8.34 -1.02 -12.16
C LEU A 101 -8.04 0.14 -13.12
N ALA A 102 -9.01 1.05 -13.28
CA ALA A 102 -8.84 2.25 -14.09
C ALA A 102 -7.83 3.22 -13.45
N ALA A 103 -7.88 3.39 -12.11
CA ALA A 103 -6.95 4.20 -11.34
C ALA A 103 -5.53 3.62 -11.38
N SER A 104 -5.38 2.31 -11.15
CA SER A 104 -4.09 1.61 -11.26
C SER A 104 -3.47 1.76 -12.65
N ASN A 105 -4.27 1.60 -13.71
CA ASN A 105 -3.79 1.79 -15.08
C ASN A 105 -3.40 3.26 -15.35
N ALA A 106 -4.11 4.23 -14.77
CA ALA A 106 -3.80 5.65 -14.89
C ALA A 106 -2.44 5.99 -14.27
N ALA A 107 -2.16 5.49 -13.07
CA ALA A 107 -0.87 5.66 -12.38
C ALA A 107 0.27 4.93 -13.12
N ALA A 108 0.01 3.71 -13.60
CA ALA A 108 0.98 2.94 -14.38
C ALA A 108 1.38 3.62 -15.69
N CYS A 109 0.43 4.28 -16.38
CA CYS A 109 0.73 5.05 -17.58
C CYS A 109 1.54 6.33 -17.29
N ALA A 110 1.43 6.89 -16.09
CA ALA A 110 2.26 8.00 -15.66
C ALA A 110 3.72 7.57 -15.39
N ASP A 111 3.92 6.31 -14.98
CA ASP A 111 5.25 5.71 -14.76
C ASP A 111 6.14 5.74 -16.02
N GLU A 112 5.55 5.60 -17.22
CA GLU A 112 6.28 5.70 -18.49
C GLU A 112 7.00 7.05 -18.67
N GLN A 113 6.52 8.06 -17.96
CA GLN A 113 7.08 9.42 -18.01
C GLN A 113 7.76 9.79 -16.68
N GLY A 114 8.08 8.78 -15.83
CA GLY A 114 8.72 8.97 -14.53
C GLY A 114 7.86 9.70 -13.51
N LYS A 115 6.54 9.67 -13.67
CA LYS A 115 5.58 10.43 -12.86
C LYS A 115 4.60 9.55 -12.08
N PHE A 116 4.98 8.28 -11.77
CA PHE A 116 4.12 7.42 -10.96
C PHE A 116 3.72 8.10 -9.65
N TRP A 117 4.69 8.52 -8.84
CA TRP A 117 4.42 9.06 -7.50
C TRP A 117 3.62 10.37 -7.53
N PRO A 118 3.91 11.36 -8.39
CA PRO A 118 3.03 12.52 -8.53
C PRO A 118 1.59 12.15 -8.92
N MET A 119 1.42 11.16 -9.81
CA MET A 119 0.10 10.71 -10.23
C MET A 119 -0.60 9.92 -9.13
N HIS A 120 0.12 9.06 -8.41
CA HIS A 120 -0.34 8.34 -7.22
C HIS A 120 -0.94 9.32 -6.20
N ASP A 121 -0.16 10.33 -5.82
CA ASP A 121 -0.59 11.32 -4.83
C ASP A 121 -1.85 12.05 -5.30
N ARG A 122 -1.89 12.43 -6.58
CA ARG A 122 -3.03 13.15 -7.14
C ARG A 122 -4.30 12.29 -7.25
N ILE A 123 -4.16 11.01 -7.57
CA ILE A 123 -5.28 10.07 -7.62
C ILE A 123 -5.88 9.91 -6.22
N PHE A 124 -5.08 9.67 -5.18
CA PHE A 124 -5.59 9.57 -3.81
C PHE A 124 -6.21 10.87 -3.32
N GLN A 125 -5.61 12.02 -3.57
CA GLN A 125 -6.18 13.34 -3.22
C GLN A 125 -7.56 13.58 -3.83
N GLY A 126 -7.80 13.05 -5.02
CA GLY A 126 -9.06 13.21 -5.72
C GLY A 126 -10.04 12.05 -5.57
N GLN A 127 -9.82 11.10 -4.65
CA GLN A 127 -10.57 9.85 -4.58
C GLN A 127 -12.09 10.07 -4.54
N GLU A 128 -12.57 11.07 -3.82
CA GLU A 128 -13.98 11.41 -3.71
C GLU A 128 -14.62 11.86 -5.04
N GLU A 129 -13.82 12.30 -6.01
CA GLU A 129 -14.33 12.78 -7.30
C GLU A 129 -14.53 11.62 -8.29
N TRP A 130 -13.73 10.54 -8.19
CA TRP A 130 -13.65 9.53 -9.22
C TRP A 130 -13.94 8.10 -8.74
N ASN A 131 -14.15 7.86 -7.44
CA ASN A 131 -14.46 6.53 -6.92
C ASN A 131 -15.75 5.96 -7.53
N GLY A 132 -16.01 4.67 -7.33
CA GLY A 132 -17.13 3.98 -7.96
C GLY A 132 -18.51 4.40 -7.45
N GLU A 133 -18.58 5.13 -6.34
CA GLU A 133 -19.81 5.76 -5.85
C GLU A 133 -20.08 7.10 -6.54
N ALA A 134 -19.00 7.85 -6.85
CA ALA A 134 -19.10 9.17 -7.48
C ALA A 134 -19.36 9.09 -8.99
N THR A 135 -18.75 8.11 -9.70
CA THR A 135 -18.87 8.03 -11.15
C THR A 135 -18.65 6.62 -11.70
N GLU A 136 -19.26 6.33 -12.86
CA GLU A 136 -18.96 5.14 -13.66
C GLU A 136 -17.90 5.42 -14.76
N ALA A 137 -17.53 6.69 -14.96
CA ALA A 137 -16.62 7.11 -16.01
C ALA A 137 -15.45 7.95 -15.45
N PRO A 138 -14.46 7.33 -14.77
CA PRO A 138 -13.40 8.05 -14.07
C PRO A 138 -12.33 8.67 -14.99
N LYS A 139 -12.22 8.27 -16.27
CA LYS A 139 -11.20 8.73 -17.21
C LYS A 139 -11.04 10.26 -17.28
N PRO A 140 -12.10 11.09 -17.32
CA PRO A 140 -11.95 12.55 -17.40
C PRO A 140 -11.19 13.13 -16.21
N PHE A 141 -11.37 12.56 -15.02
CA PHE A 141 -10.64 12.98 -13.81
C PHE A 141 -9.16 12.63 -13.95
N PHE A 142 -8.84 11.39 -14.31
CA PHE A 142 -7.44 10.97 -14.48
C PHE A 142 -6.72 11.71 -15.60
N LYS A 143 -7.43 12.06 -16.69
CA LYS A 143 -6.87 12.90 -17.76
C LYS A 143 -6.53 14.30 -17.25
N ARG A 144 -7.39 14.90 -16.43
CA ARG A 144 -7.12 16.19 -15.79
C ARG A 144 -5.89 16.08 -14.88
N TYR A 145 -5.82 15.03 -14.02
CA TYR A 145 -4.68 14.79 -13.13
C TYR A 145 -3.38 14.59 -13.90
N ALA A 146 -3.41 13.89 -15.03
CA ALA A 146 -2.25 13.76 -15.92
C ALA A 146 -1.71 15.10 -16.36
N GLY A 147 -2.59 16.05 -16.72
CA GLY A 147 -2.20 17.43 -17.04
C GLY A 147 -1.65 18.18 -15.83
N GLU A 148 -2.29 18.06 -14.67
CA GLU A 148 -1.89 18.74 -13.42
C GLU A 148 -0.50 18.29 -12.93
N VAL A 149 -0.15 17.00 -13.11
CA VAL A 149 1.19 16.50 -12.75
C VAL A 149 2.23 16.68 -13.87
N GLY A 150 1.86 17.34 -14.96
CA GLY A 150 2.77 17.72 -16.03
C GLY A 150 3.19 16.58 -16.96
N LEU A 151 2.26 15.64 -17.25
CA LEU A 151 2.45 14.60 -18.25
C LEU A 151 2.19 15.13 -19.68
N ASP A 152 2.80 14.50 -20.67
CA ASP A 152 2.29 14.51 -22.03
C ASP A 152 0.95 13.74 -22.05
N VAL A 153 -0.14 14.50 -22.02
CA VAL A 153 -1.49 13.97 -21.89
C VAL A 153 -1.86 13.07 -23.06
N ALA A 154 -1.37 13.36 -24.28
CA ALA A 154 -1.69 12.54 -25.45
C ALA A 154 -1.04 11.14 -25.36
N LYS A 155 0.21 11.09 -24.93
CA LYS A 155 0.91 9.81 -24.67
C LYS A 155 0.26 9.03 -23.53
N TRP A 156 -0.06 9.72 -22.44
CA TRP A 156 -0.75 9.12 -21.31
C TRP A 156 -2.10 8.53 -21.73
N GLU A 157 -2.91 9.29 -22.48
CA GLU A 157 -4.23 8.85 -22.95
C GLU A 157 -4.14 7.62 -23.86
N SER A 158 -3.19 7.59 -24.79
CA SER A 158 -2.94 6.43 -25.64
C SER A 158 -2.61 5.17 -24.83
N CYS A 159 -1.77 5.28 -23.80
CA CYS A 159 -1.44 4.20 -22.89
C CYS A 159 -2.67 3.76 -22.08
N TYR A 160 -3.42 4.73 -21.54
CA TYR A 160 -4.60 4.48 -20.71
C TYR A 160 -5.70 3.72 -21.48
N ASP A 161 -6.03 4.17 -22.69
CA ASP A 161 -7.06 3.56 -23.55
C ASP A 161 -6.68 2.16 -24.01
N ALA A 162 -5.40 1.93 -24.25
CA ALA A 162 -4.86 0.60 -24.57
C ALA A 162 -4.86 -0.35 -23.37
N ARG A 163 -5.16 0.08 -22.16
CA ARG A 163 -5.08 -0.70 -20.91
C ARG A 163 -3.73 -1.41 -20.78
N LYS A 164 -2.66 -0.73 -21.13
CA LYS A 164 -1.32 -1.30 -21.35
C LYS A 164 -0.79 -2.09 -20.17
N TYR A 165 -1.13 -1.68 -18.94
CA TYR A 165 -0.60 -2.26 -17.71
C TYR A 165 -1.50 -3.28 -17.02
N GLN A 166 -2.60 -3.70 -17.66
CA GLN A 166 -3.53 -4.65 -17.05
C GLN A 166 -2.86 -5.96 -16.60
N LYS A 167 -1.88 -6.47 -17.38
CA LYS A 167 -1.13 -7.68 -17.02
C LYS A 167 -0.24 -7.47 -15.80
N ARG A 168 0.44 -6.32 -15.69
CA ARG A 168 1.27 -5.96 -14.53
C ARG A 168 0.43 -5.84 -13.27
N ILE A 169 -0.71 -5.15 -13.34
CA ILE A 169 -1.66 -5.00 -12.23
C ILE A 169 -2.14 -6.38 -11.78
N GLY A 170 -2.51 -7.26 -12.72
CA GLY A 170 -2.90 -8.64 -12.42
C GLY A 170 -1.78 -9.46 -11.79
N ALA A 171 -0.53 -9.27 -12.22
CA ALA A 171 0.64 -9.94 -11.62
C ALA A 171 0.90 -9.46 -10.19
N ASN A 172 0.75 -8.15 -9.91
CA ASN A 172 0.85 -7.58 -8.58
C ASN A 172 -0.23 -8.14 -7.64
N LEU A 173 -1.49 -8.18 -8.10
CA LEU A 173 -2.59 -8.79 -7.35
C LEU A 173 -2.31 -10.27 -7.06
N ALA A 174 -1.89 -11.04 -8.06
CA ALA A 174 -1.58 -12.46 -7.90
C ALA A 174 -0.42 -12.68 -6.90
N ASP A 175 0.59 -11.81 -6.89
CA ASP A 175 1.68 -11.87 -5.92
C ASP A 175 1.18 -11.63 -4.49
N GLY A 176 0.38 -10.60 -4.29
CA GLY A 176 -0.22 -10.31 -2.98
C GLY A 176 -1.07 -11.49 -2.47
N LEU A 177 -1.91 -12.07 -3.34
CA LEU A 177 -2.73 -13.25 -2.99
C LEU A 177 -1.85 -14.45 -2.59
N ARG A 178 -0.76 -14.73 -3.32
CA ARG A 178 0.19 -15.81 -2.95
C ARG A 178 0.85 -15.58 -1.60
N ARG A 179 1.09 -14.32 -1.23
CA ARG A 179 1.63 -13.94 0.08
C ARG A 179 0.59 -13.96 1.19
N GLY A 180 -0.69 -14.14 0.88
CA GLY A 180 -1.79 -14.14 1.85
C GLY A 180 -2.38 -12.74 2.11
N VAL A 181 -2.06 -11.73 1.29
CA VAL A 181 -2.73 -10.42 1.36
C VAL A 181 -4.20 -10.60 1.01
N ASN A 182 -5.09 -10.04 1.83
CA ASN A 182 -6.54 -10.13 1.68
C ASN A 182 -7.28 -8.81 1.96
N SER A 183 -6.56 -7.76 2.28
CA SER A 183 -7.10 -6.42 2.57
C SER A 183 -6.09 -5.34 2.22
N THR A 184 -6.56 -4.08 2.08
CA THR A 184 -5.72 -2.92 1.78
C THR A 184 -5.94 -1.78 2.78
N PRO A 185 -4.89 -1.00 3.07
CA PRO A 185 -3.51 -1.30 2.73
C PRO A 185 -2.98 -2.48 3.54
N THR A 186 -2.05 -3.25 3.00
CA THR A 186 -1.28 -4.25 3.74
C THR A 186 0.20 -4.00 3.52
N PHE A 187 0.96 -3.93 4.60
CA PHE A 187 2.40 -3.72 4.55
C PHE A 187 3.13 -5.02 4.83
N ILE A 188 4.23 -5.27 4.11
CA ILE A 188 5.18 -6.34 4.43
C ILE A 188 6.52 -5.69 4.73
N ILE A 189 7.05 -5.93 5.94
CA ILE A 189 8.31 -5.35 6.42
C ILE A 189 9.15 -6.46 7.04
N GLY A 190 10.32 -6.72 6.49
CA GLY A 190 11.09 -7.93 6.80
C GLY A 190 10.34 -9.16 6.32
N ASN A 191 10.06 -10.10 7.25
CA ASN A 191 9.30 -11.33 6.99
C ASN A 191 7.89 -11.30 7.58
N LYS A 192 7.35 -10.13 7.94
CA LYS A 192 6.06 -9.99 8.59
C LYS A 192 5.09 -9.15 7.81
N MET A 193 3.84 -9.55 7.84
CA MET A 193 2.71 -8.87 7.22
C MET A 193 1.92 -8.08 8.28
N TYR A 194 1.52 -6.88 7.91
CA TYR A 194 0.79 -5.94 8.75
C TYR A 194 -0.43 -5.41 8.00
N PRO A 195 -1.59 -6.06 8.08
CA PRO A 195 -2.82 -5.60 7.45
C PRO A 195 -3.35 -4.32 8.09
N GLY A 196 -3.95 -3.46 7.27
CA GLY A 196 -4.56 -2.20 7.67
C GLY A 196 -3.58 -1.03 7.75
N MET A 197 -4.15 0.17 7.81
CA MET A 197 -3.40 1.42 7.90
C MET A 197 -2.50 1.42 9.15
N ARG A 198 -1.27 1.92 8.98
CA ARG A 198 -0.29 2.12 10.06
C ARG A 198 0.01 3.60 10.19
N ASN A 199 0.15 4.08 11.42
CA ASN A 199 0.64 5.42 11.65
C ASN A 199 2.18 5.47 11.55
N TYR A 200 2.72 6.69 11.50
CA TYR A 200 4.16 6.91 11.39
C TYR A 200 4.98 6.23 12.49
N ASP A 201 4.55 6.34 13.75
CA ASP A 201 5.32 5.80 14.89
C ASP A 201 5.37 4.27 14.87
N GLU A 202 4.28 3.62 14.44
CA GLU A 202 4.23 2.17 14.24
C GLU A 202 5.21 1.75 13.15
N LEU A 203 5.16 2.39 11.97
CA LEU A 203 6.08 2.08 10.86
C LEU A 203 7.52 2.35 11.24
N LYS A 204 7.81 3.46 11.93
CA LYS A 204 9.16 3.78 12.40
C LYS A 204 9.71 2.70 13.32
N LYS A 205 8.92 2.23 14.29
CA LYS A 205 9.30 1.13 15.20
C LYS A 205 9.61 -0.16 14.44
N LEU A 206 8.80 -0.51 13.43
CA LEU A 206 9.02 -1.69 12.61
C LEU A 206 10.30 -1.58 11.80
N VAL A 207 10.52 -0.45 11.15
CA VAL A 207 11.75 -0.17 10.38
C VAL A 207 12.96 -0.26 11.30
N ASP A 208 12.94 0.36 12.47
CA ASP A 208 14.06 0.32 13.42
C ASP A 208 14.32 -1.10 13.92
N SER A 209 13.27 -1.88 14.16
CA SER A 209 13.42 -3.27 14.61
C SER A 209 14.08 -4.14 13.55
N VAL A 210 13.64 -4.03 12.29
CA VAL A 210 14.21 -4.81 11.18
C VAL A 210 15.61 -4.31 10.83
N GLY A 211 15.84 -3.00 10.81
CA GLY A 211 17.15 -2.40 10.50
C GLY A 211 18.25 -2.80 11.48
N LYS A 212 17.92 -3.03 12.76
CA LYS A 212 18.88 -3.52 13.75
C LYS A 212 19.32 -4.98 13.51
N THR A 213 18.51 -5.77 12.85
CA THR A 213 18.78 -7.18 12.52
C THR A 213 19.41 -7.35 11.14
N ALA A 214 19.32 -6.33 10.28
CA ALA A 214 19.98 -6.32 8.98
C ALA A 214 21.50 -6.16 9.21
N THR A 215 22.27 -7.17 8.82
CA THR A 215 23.74 -7.07 8.83
C THR A 215 24.17 -5.89 7.93
N PRO A 216 25.06 -4.99 8.40
CA PRO A 216 25.57 -3.92 7.54
C PRO A 216 26.15 -4.53 6.26
N PRO A 217 26.01 -3.90 5.08
CA PRO A 217 26.69 -4.36 3.90
C PRO A 217 28.18 -4.44 4.23
N VAL A 218 28.77 -5.62 3.98
CA VAL A 218 30.22 -5.83 4.15
C VAL A 218 30.90 -4.79 3.27
N ALA A 219 31.54 -3.80 3.92
CA ALA A 219 32.38 -2.86 3.21
C ALA A 219 33.45 -3.69 2.51
N THR A 220 33.39 -3.77 1.20
CA THR A 220 34.46 -4.34 0.39
C THR A 220 35.68 -3.51 0.67
N LEU A 221 36.55 -4.02 1.56
CA LEU A 221 37.89 -3.47 1.77
C LEU A 221 38.55 -3.43 0.41
N GLY A 222 38.80 -2.21 -0.08
CA GLY A 222 39.43 -1.97 -1.34
C GLY A 222 40.68 -2.82 -1.47
N SER A 223 40.76 -3.63 -2.51
CA SER A 223 41.95 -4.31 -2.97
C SER A 223 43.05 -3.25 -3.15
N THR A 224 43.97 -3.17 -2.22
CA THR A 224 45.21 -2.42 -2.41
C THR A 224 46.02 -3.14 -3.50
N ALA A 225 46.00 -2.60 -4.69
CA ALA A 225 46.88 -3.04 -5.77
C ALA A 225 48.35 -2.86 -5.29
N PRO A 226 49.21 -3.87 -5.48
CA PRO A 226 50.62 -3.74 -5.14
C PRO A 226 51.30 -2.74 -6.08
N ALA A 227 52.09 -1.84 -5.47
CA ALA A 227 52.88 -0.84 -6.20
C ALA A 227 53.90 -1.50 -7.16
N PRO A 228 54.14 -0.94 -8.34
CA PRO A 228 55.14 -1.47 -9.25
C PRO A 228 56.56 -1.32 -8.67
N LYS A 229 57.28 -2.44 -8.63
CA LYS A 229 58.72 -2.43 -8.29
C LYS A 229 59.51 -1.79 -9.45
N LYS A 230 60.39 -0.82 -9.10
CA LYS A 230 61.40 -0.30 -10.01
C LYS A 230 62.50 -1.34 -10.31
#